data_0ae2c47e7ea464d9c215fdd9d7147b2e
#
_entry.id   0ae2c47e7ea464d9c215fdd9d7147b2e
#
_cell.length_a   1.000
_cell.length_b   1.000
_cell.length_c   1.000
_cell.angle_alpha   90.00
_cell.angle_beta   90.00
_cell.angle_gamma   90.00
#
_symmetry.space_group_name_H-M   'P 1'
#
loop_
_entity.id
_entity.type
_entity.pdbx_description
1 polymer ?
#
loop_
_entity_poly.entity_id
_entity_poly.type
_entity_poly.pdbx_seq_one_letter_code
_entity_poly.pdbx_strand_id
1 'polypeptide(L)'
;DAAISALENFIATPTNKIIARDYLYLGLAKMKKANNLETKVVDAVVFDAGVAQLKKAVEMEITMTNDLSEIGKKFYEQKLFKEAAVIYEIAVTNVNSKNYLLDNFYLGNSLYFKNTRKDVVKADPIELQKADVAFGNVITAAPSTQDAYIFRARTNNLLENDEMIIKYYQQYIDVVTAKGEEEMAKPAVKTKFIESYNAIGAAYANTDKVKAKEYFGKTLALDPLNDYATQSLKLLK
;
A
#
# COMPACT_ATOMS: atom_id res chain seq x y z
N ASP A 1 25.69 -2.21 -17.87
CA ASP A 1 25.60 -3.11 -19.04
C ASP A 1 26.51 -4.33 -18.90
N ALA A 2 27.79 -4.20 -18.51
CA ALA A 2 28.72 -5.32 -18.41
C ALA A 2 28.21 -6.45 -17.47
N ALA A 3 27.64 -6.13 -16.32
CA ALA A 3 27.11 -7.11 -15.38
C ALA A 3 25.91 -7.88 -15.97
N ILE A 4 25.01 -7.19 -16.68
CA ILE A 4 23.87 -7.83 -17.35
C ILE A 4 24.38 -8.81 -18.41
N SER A 5 25.27 -8.36 -19.31
CA SER A 5 25.82 -9.22 -20.37
C SER A 5 26.59 -10.42 -19.80
N ALA A 6 27.36 -10.24 -18.74
CA ALA A 6 28.08 -11.32 -18.08
C ALA A 6 27.15 -12.38 -17.50
N LEU A 7 26.06 -11.96 -16.80
CA LEU A 7 25.07 -12.86 -16.23
C LEU A 7 24.24 -13.56 -17.32
N GLU A 8 23.83 -12.85 -18.38
CA GLU A 8 23.11 -13.43 -19.51
C GLU A 8 23.95 -14.52 -20.21
N ASN A 9 25.24 -14.23 -20.47
CA ASN A 9 26.17 -15.21 -21.06
C ASN A 9 26.37 -16.42 -20.13
N PHE A 10 26.51 -16.17 -18.81
CA PHE A 10 26.65 -17.25 -17.84
C PHE A 10 25.43 -18.17 -17.85
N ILE A 11 24.23 -17.59 -17.81
CA ILE A 11 22.96 -18.32 -17.80
C ILE A 11 22.72 -19.04 -19.13
N ALA A 12 23.15 -18.48 -20.26
CA ALA A 12 23.00 -19.08 -21.57
C ALA A 12 23.98 -20.24 -21.85
N THR A 13 25.04 -20.39 -21.05
CA THR A 13 26.07 -21.39 -21.25
C THR A 13 25.62 -22.76 -20.71
N PRO A 14 25.39 -23.79 -21.54
CA PRO A 14 24.78 -25.05 -21.10
C PRO A 14 25.59 -25.88 -20.07
N THR A 15 26.89 -25.64 -19.97
CA THR A 15 27.78 -26.31 -19.01
C THR A 15 27.74 -25.70 -17.62
N ASN A 16 27.15 -24.53 -17.46
CA ASN A 16 27.11 -23.84 -16.17
C ASN A 16 26.00 -24.40 -15.28
N LYS A 17 26.29 -24.55 -13.99
CA LYS A 17 25.28 -24.87 -12.98
C LYS A 17 24.60 -23.57 -12.54
N ILE A 18 23.40 -23.34 -13.05
CA ILE A 18 22.60 -22.14 -12.76
C ILE A 18 21.84 -22.35 -11.46
N ILE A 19 21.84 -21.34 -10.59
CA ILE A 19 21.10 -21.29 -9.31
C ILE A 19 20.14 -20.11 -9.30
N ALA A 20 19.18 -20.11 -8.39
CA ALA A 20 18.17 -19.06 -8.26
C ALA A 20 18.78 -17.65 -8.13
N ARG A 21 19.91 -17.55 -7.43
CA ARG A 21 20.61 -16.29 -7.20
C ARG A 21 21.19 -15.66 -8.46
N ASP A 22 21.49 -16.42 -9.49
CA ASP A 22 21.94 -15.89 -10.78
C ASP A 22 20.82 -15.10 -11.47
N TYR A 23 19.60 -15.63 -11.43
CA TYR A 23 18.40 -14.92 -11.92
C TYR A 23 18.06 -13.71 -11.04
N LEU A 24 18.19 -13.83 -9.72
CA LEU A 24 18.00 -12.69 -8.81
C LEU A 24 18.93 -11.54 -9.19
N TYR A 25 20.23 -11.78 -9.31
CA TYR A 25 21.21 -10.76 -9.66
C TYR A 25 21.00 -10.19 -11.06
N LEU A 26 20.61 -11.00 -12.03
CA LEU A 26 20.28 -10.51 -13.37
C LEU A 26 19.06 -9.59 -13.33
N GLY A 27 18.01 -9.98 -12.58
CA GLY A 27 16.82 -9.17 -12.37
C GLY A 27 17.16 -7.82 -11.72
N LEU A 28 17.96 -7.83 -10.65
CA LEU A 28 18.43 -6.62 -9.97
C LEU A 28 19.25 -5.70 -10.86
N ALA A 29 20.16 -6.25 -11.64
CA ALA A 29 20.99 -5.47 -12.56
C ALA A 29 20.13 -4.79 -13.64
N LYS A 30 19.13 -5.50 -14.18
CA LYS A 30 18.15 -4.93 -15.13
C LYS A 30 17.31 -3.83 -14.48
N MET A 31 16.80 -4.04 -13.26
CA MET A 31 16.04 -3.02 -12.55
C MET A 31 16.87 -1.77 -12.24
N LYS A 32 18.11 -1.95 -11.82
CA LYS A 32 19.03 -0.82 -11.64
C LYS A 32 19.27 -0.05 -12.95
N LYS A 33 19.42 -0.75 -14.07
CA LYS A 33 19.56 -0.13 -15.39
C LYS A 33 18.28 0.59 -15.82
N ALA A 34 17.12 -0.01 -15.57
CA ALA A 34 15.82 0.56 -15.91
C ALA A 34 15.53 1.86 -15.16
N ASN A 35 16.01 1.99 -13.92
CA ASN A 35 15.69 3.11 -13.03
C ASN A 35 16.71 4.24 -13.17
N ASN A 36 16.35 5.32 -13.86
CA ASN A 36 17.13 6.55 -13.89
C ASN A 36 16.82 7.37 -12.62
N LEU A 37 17.78 7.38 -11.67
CA LEU A 37 17.64 8.05 -10.38
C LEU A 37 17.54 9.57 -10.49
N GLU A 38 18.11 10.18 -11.53
CA GLU A 38 18.12 11.63 -11.73
C GLU A 38 16.79 12.12 -12.28
N THR A 39 16.30 11.46 -13.34
CA THR A 39 15.04 11.84 -14.00
C THR A 39 13.81 11.22 -13.36
N LYS A 40 13.98 10.18 -12.52
CA LYS A 40 12.90 9.35 -11.96
C LYS A 40 12.03 8.69 -13.04
N VAL A 41 12.60 8.46 -14.21
CA VAL A 41 11.96 7.74 -15.31
C VAL A 41 12.44 6.30 -15.29
N VAL A 42 11.49 5.37 -15.46
CA VAL A 42 11.78 3.94 -15.52
C VAL A 42 11.57 3.47 -16.96
N ASP A 43 12.59 2.83 -17.53
CA ASP A 43 12.46 2.09 -18.79
C ASP A 43 11.62 0.83 -18.54
N ALA A 44 10.37 0.85 -18.98
CA ALA A 44 9.41 -0.21 -18.71
C ALA A 44 9.84 -1.55 -19.30
N VAL A 45 10.46 -1.56 -20.48
CA VAL A 45 10.87 -2.82 -21.15
C VAL A 45 11.99 -3.49 -20.37
N VAL A 46 13.00 -2.71 -19.96
CA VAL A 46 14.12 -3.23 -19.16
C VAL A 46 13.66 -3.62 -17.77
N PHE A 47 12.72 -2.86 -17.17
CA PHE A 47 12.12 -3.18 -15.89
C PHE A 47 11.36 -4.52 -15.93
N ASP A 48 10.47 -4.69 -16.90
CA ASP A 48 9.67 -5.92 -17.04
C ASP A 48 10.56 -7.14 -17.31
N ALA A 49 11.62 -6.98 -18.09
CA ALA A 49 12.63 -8.03 -18.27
C ALA A 49 13.35 -8.36 -16.95
N GLY A 50 13.57 -7.39 -16.09
CA GLY A 50 14.09 -7.58 -14.73
C GLY A 50 13.10 -8.35 -13.85
N VAL A 51 11.83 -7.95 -13.85
CA VAL A 51 10.73 -8.62 -13.11
C VAL A 51 10.64 -10.09 -13.50
N ALA A 52 10.74 -10.42 -14.79
CA ALA A 52 10.70 -11.80 -15.27
C ALA A 52 11.82 -12.66 -14.66
N GLN A 53 13.04 -12.09 -14.52
CA GLN A 53 14.14 -12.79 -13.87
C GLN A 53 13.92 -12.98 -12.37
N LEU A 54 13.37 -11.98 -11.67
CA LEU A 54 13.04 -12.11 -10.24
C LEU A 54 11.98 -13.20 -10.01
N LYS A 55 10.94 -13.26 -10.84
CA LYS A 55 9.93 -14.33 -10.77
C LYS A 55 10.57 -15.70 -10.94
N LYS A 56 11.46 -15.85 -11.93
CA LYS A 56 12.18 -17.10 -12.15
C LYS A 56 13.08 -17.48 -10.97
N ALA A 57 13.75 -16.53 -10.35
CA ALA A 57 14.53 -16.77 -9.14
C ALA A 57 13.66 -17.31 -8.00
N VAL A 58 12.49 -16.71 -7.77
CA VAL A 58 11.55 -17.10 -6.71
C VAL A 58 10.90 -18.47 -7.01
N GLU A 59 10.60 -18.77 -8.29
CA GLU A 59 10.12 -20.07 -8.71
C GLU A 59 11.14 -21.20 -8.45
N MET A 60 12.43 -20.92 -8.62
CA MET A 60 13.50 -21.86 -8.30
C MET A 60 13.75 -22.00 -6.81
N GLU A 61 13.66 -20.91 -6.06
CA GLU A 61 13.90 -20.86 -4.62
C GLU A 61 13.10 -19.74 -3.96
N ILE A 62 12.05 -20.12 -3.24
CA ILE A 62 11.10 -19.18 -2.63
C ILE A 62 11.77 -18.19 -1.64
N THR A 63 12.89 -18.57 -1.03
CA THR A 63 13.62 -17.70 -0.10
C THR A 63 14.23 -16.46 -0.76
N MET A 64 14.32 -16.42 -2.09
CA MET A 64 14.73 -15.22 -2.84
C MET A 64 13.78 -14.04 -2.64
N THR A 65 12.54 -14.28 -2.19
CA THR A 65 11.61 -13.23 -1.79
C THR A 65 12.15 -12.34 -0.67
N ASN A 66 13.02 -12.85 0.20
CA ASN A 66 13.59 -12.06 1.31
C ASN A 66 14.45 -10.88 0.82
N ASP A 67 15.07 -11.02 -0.35
CA ASP A 67 15.90 -9.97 -0.93
C ASP A 67 15.03 -8.89 -1.61
N LEU A 68 13.78 -9.23 -1.98
CA LEU A 68 12.88 -8.32 -2.68
C LEU A 68 12.34 -7.20 -1.80
N SER A 69 12.19 -7.41 -0.48
CA SER A 69 11.72 -6.40 0.47
C SER A 69 12.56 -5.12 0.42
N GLU A 70 13.89 -5.26 0.43
CA GLU A 70 14.81 -4.11 0.37
C GLU A 70 14.76 -3.40 -0.99
N ILE A 71 14.52 -4.16 -2.05
CA ILE A 71 14.43 -3.61 -3.42
C ILE A 71 13.12 -2.83 -3.56
N GLY A 72 12.00 -3.43 -3.16
CA GLY A 72 10.69 -2.79 -3.16
C GLY A 72 10.71 -1.48 -2.35
N LYS A 73 11.38 -1.49 -1.18
CA LYS A 73 11.55 -0.31 -0.34
C LYS A 73 12.28 0.83 -1.07
N LYS A 74 13.34 0.54 -1.81
CA LYS A 74 14.06 1.57 -2.59
C LYS A 74 13.20 2.22 -3.66
N PHE A 75 12.36 1.44 -4.37
CA PHE A 75 11.40 2.00 -5.32
C PHE A 75 10.30 2.81 -4.61
N TYR A 76 9.80 2.32 -3.49
CA TYR A 76 8.78 3.01 -2.69
C TYR A 76 9.27 4.38 -2.18
N GLU A 77 10.49 4.45 -1.62
CA GLU A 77 11.09 5.69 -1.12
C GLU A 77 11.31 6.73 -2.23
N GLN A 78 11.56 6.27 -3.46
CA GLN A 78 11.64 7.12 -4.65
C GLN A 78 10.25 7.53 -5.19
N LYS A 79 9.15 7.08 -4.57
CA LYS A 79 7.76 7.26 -5.02
C LYS A 79 7.46 6.60 -6.38
N LEU A 80 8.24 5.60 -6.76
CA LEU A 80 8.03 4.75 -7.91
C LEU A 80 7.06 3.62 -7.50
N PHE A 81 5.81 4.01 -7.19
CA PHE A 81 4.84 3.13 -6.55
C PHE A 81 4.37 1.98 -7.46
N LYS A 82 4.35 2.21 -8.78
CA LYS A 82 4.03 1.16 -9.76
C LYS A 82 5.07 0.02 -9.68
N GLU A 83 6.33 0.38 -9.72
CA GLU A 83 7.46 -0.53 -9.68
C GLU A 83 7.57 -1.22 -8.31
N ALA A 84 7.38 -0.47 -7.24
CA ALA A 84 7.34 -1.01 -5.87
C ALA A 84 6.23 -2.05 -5.72
N ALA A 85 5.01 -1.78 -6.21
CA ALA A 85 3.90 -2.72 -6.15
C ALA A 85 4.24 -4.05 -6.84
N VAL A 86 4.83 -4.01 -8.05
CA VAL A 86 5.22 -5.22 -8.79
C VAL A 86 6.24 -6.07 -8.01
N ILE A 87 7.21 -5.42 -7.36
CA ILE A 87 8.21 -6.12 -6.53
C ILE A 87 7.54 -6.75 -5.30
N TYR A 88 6.68 -6.01 -4.61
CA TYR A 88 6.01 -6.51 -3.43
C TYR A 88 4.97 -7.59 -3.76
N GLU A 89 4.30 -7.54 -4.93
CA GLU A 89 3.45 -8.64 -5.40
C GLU A 89 4.23 -9.98 -5.50
N ILE A 90 5.51 -9.92 -5.87
CA ILE A 90 6.36 -11.13 -5.87
C ILE A 90 6.78 -11.48 -4.43
N ALA A 91 7.17 -10.49 -3.62
CA ALA A 91 7.66 -10.74 -2.25
C ALA A 91 6.60 -11.42 -1.37
N VAL A 92 5.32 -11.00 -1.46
CA VAL A 92 4.24 -11.57 -0.64
C VAL A 92 3.80 -12.98 -1.05
N THR A 93 4.36 -13.56 -2.11
CA THR A 93 4.07 -14.97 -2.47
C THR A 93 4.61 -15.95 -1.44
N ASN A 94 5.64 -15.54 -0.67
CA ASN A 94 6.18 -16.33 0.43
C ASN A 94 5.52 -15.93 1.76
N VAL A 95 4.43 -16.62 2.10
CA VAL A 95 3.69 -16.37 3.35
C VAL A 95 4.51 -16.66 4.63
N ASN A 96 5.59 -17.42 4.51
CA ASN A 96 6.49 -17.78 5.61
C ASN A 96 7.70 -16.83 5.71
N SER A 97 7.79 -15.81 4.85
CA SER A 97 8.86 -14.81 4.94
C SER A 97 8.76 -14.02 6.24
N LYS A 98 9.91 -13.79 6.89
CA LYS A 98 9.98 -12.87 8.05
C LYS A 98 9.53 -11.44 7.71
N ASN A 99 9.56 -11.08 6.43
CA ASN A 99 9.18 -9.77 5.93
C ASN A 99 7.71 -9.72 5.47
N TYR A 100 6.99 -10.86 5.48
CA TYR A 100 5.64 -10.97 4.90
C TYR A 100 4.67 -9.87 5.34
N LEU A 101 4.66 -9.54 6.63
CA LEU A 101 3.81 -8.50 7.17
C LEU A 101 4.17 -7.11 6.61
N LEU A 102 5.46 -6.79 6.61
CA LEU A 102 5.97 -5.52 6.11
C LEU A 102 5.79 -5.40 4.60
N ASP A 103 6.02 -6.48 3.87
CA ASP A 103 5.84 -6.54 2.41
C ASP A 103 4.37 -6.32 2.02
N ASN A 104 3.42 -6.92 2.75
CA ASN A 104 1.98 -6.65 2.56
C ASN A 104 1.63 -5.19 2.86
N PHE A 105 2.19 -4.60 3.91
CA PHE A 105 1.95 -3.19 4.23
C PHE A 105 2.45 -2.27 3.11
N TYR A 106 3.65 -2.51 2.60
CA TYR A 106 4.20 -1.73 1.49
C TYR A 106 3.51 -2.02 0.16
N LEU A 107 3.03 -3.26 -0.08
CA LEU A 107 2.21 -3.58 -1.24
C LEU A 107 0.93 -2.75 -1.24
N GLY A 108 0.18 -2.79 -0.13
CA GLY A 108 -1.04 -2.01 0.02
C GLY A 108 -0.82 -0.53 -0.19
N ASN A 109 0.22 0.04 0.45
CA ASN A 109 0.58 1.45 0.29
C ASN A 109 1.00 1.79 -1.16
N SER A 110 1.79 0.94 -1.81
CA SER A 110 2.24 1.16 -3.18
C SER A 110 1.06 1.21 -4.15
N LEU A 111 0.14 0.26 -4.03
CA LEU A 111 -1.08 0.22 -4.85
C LEU A 111 -2.00 1.42 -4.55
N TYR A 112 -2.18 1.78 -3.28
CA TYR A 112 -2.96 2.95 -2.89
C TYR A 112 -2.36 4.25 -3.46
N PHE A 113 -1.07 4.51 -3.21
CA PHE A 113 -0.44 5.74 -3.69
C PHE A 113 -0.30 5.80 -5.21
N LYS A 114 -0.12 4.67 -5.89
CA LYS A 114 -0.19 4.61 -7.36
C LYS A 114 -1.53 5.11 -7.86
N ASN A 115 -2.64 4.73 -7.21
CA ASN A 115 -4.00 5.04 -7.62
C ASN A 115 -4.49 6.43 -7.14
N THR A 116 -3.75 7.11 -6.24
CA THR A 116 -4.09 8.44 -5.73
C THR A 116 -3.17 9.55 -6.22
N ARG A 117 -2.31 9.27 -7.21
CA ARG A 117 -1.48 10.30 -7.84
C ARG A 117 -2.34 11.32 -8.57
N LYS A 118 -1.86 12.57 -8.63
CA LYS A 118 -2.59 13.69 -9.25
C LYS A 118 -2.86 13.50 -10.75
N ASP A 119 -2.06 12.67 -11.42
CA ASP A 119 -2.19 12.34 -12.84
C ASP A 119 -3.12 11.16 -13.12
N VAL A 120 -3.65 10.50 -12.09
CA VAL A 120 -4.61 9.40 -12.22
C VAL A 120 -6.03 9.96 -12.29
N VAL A 121 -6.65 9.83 -13.44
CA VAL A 121 -8.03 10.30 -13.68
C VAL A 121 -9.04 9.37 -13.00
N LYS A 122 -8.78 8.06 -13.01
CA LYS A 122 -9.64 7.05 -12.40
C LYS A 122 -8.77 5.95 -11.79
N ALA A 123 -9.01 5.67 -10.52
CA ALA A 123 -8.34 4.57 -9.82
C ALA A 123 -8.76 3.21 -10.41
N ASP A 124 -7.82 2.26 -10.43
CA ASP A 124 -8.08 0.88 -10.86
C ASP A 124 -8.69 0.08 -9.69
N PRO A 125 -9.97 -0.36 -9.79
CA PRO A 125 -10.63 -1.08 -8.72
C PRO A 125 -9.99 -2.44 -8.42
N ILE A 126 -9.36 -3.10 -9.40
CA ILE A 126 -8.69 -4.38 -9.20
C ILE A 126 -7.44 -4.18 -8.33
N GLU A 127 -6.67 -3.13 -8.60
CA GLU A 127 -5.49 -2.80 -7.78
C GLU A 127 -5.89 -2.34 -6.37
N LEU A 128 -6.97 -1.59 -6.23
CA LEU A 128 -7.49 -1.20 -4.92
C LEU A 128 -8.00 -2.41 -4.12
N GLN A 129 -8.62 -3.40 -4.75
CA GLN A 129 -8.99 -4.66 -4.09
C GLN A 129 -7.75 -5.43 -3.62
N LYS A 130 -6.68 -5.48 -4.42
CA LYS A 130 -5.40 -6.06 -3.97
C LYS A 130 -4.81 -5.29 -2.77
N ALA A 131 -4.90 -3.96 -2.76
CA ALA A 131 -4.47 -3.16 -1.62
C ALA A 131 -5.29 -3.45 -0.36
N ASP A 132 -6.62 -3.59 -0.48
CA ASP A 132 -7.51 -3.98 0.63
C ASP A 132 -7.11 -5.34 1.21
N VAL A 133 -6.86 -6.33 0.36
CA VAL A 133 -6.39 -7.66 0.79
C VAL A 133 -5.04 -7.57 1.50
N ALA A 134 -4.09 -6.82 0.95
CA ALA A 134 -2.76 -6.66 1.54
C ALA A 134 -2.83 -6.03 2.95
N PHE A 135 -3.61 -4.95 3.13
CA PHE A 135 -3.85 -4.39 4.46
C PHE A 135 -4.60 -5.37 5.37
N GLY A 136 -5.52 -6.16 4.83
CA GLY A 136 -6.22 -7.22 5.56
C GLY A 136 -5.26 -8.26 6.14
N ASN A 137 -4.25 -8.69 5.38
CA ASN A 137 -3.20 -9.60 5.82
C ASN A 137 -2.40 -9.00 6.99
N VAL A 138 -2.07 -7.69 6.90
CA VAL A 138 -1.38 -6.98 8.00
C VAL A 138 -2.24 -6.97 9.26
N ILE A 139 -3.52 -6.63 9.16
CA ILE A 139 -4.46 -6.57 10.29
C ILE A 139 -4.62 -7.94 10.94
N THR A 140 -4.73 -9.00 10.14
CA THR A 140 -4.85 -10.37 10.65
C THR A 140 -3.63 -10.81 11.44
N ALA A 141 -2.43 -10.49 10.95
CA ALA A 141 -1.17 -10.87 11.59
C ALA A 141 -0.79 -9.96 12.77
N ALA A 142 -1.15 -8.68 12.71
CA ALA A 142 -0.83 -7.68 13.73
C ALA A 142 -2.00 -6.70 13.95
N PRO A 143 -3.05 -7.10 14.72
CA PRO A 143 -4.27 -6.31 14.91
C PRO A 143 -4.08 -4.93 15.55
N SER A 144 -2.92 -4.67 16.17
CA SER A 144 -2.60 -3.36 16.77
C SER A 144 -1.99 -2.35 15.80
N THR A 145 -1.82 -2.73 14.52
CA THR A 145 -1.20 -1.89 13.48
C THR A 145 -2.21 -0.87 12.95
N GLN A 146 -2.35 0.26 13.67
CA GLN A 146 -3.35 1.31 13.36
C GLN A 146 -3.29 1.84 11.92
N ASP A 147 -2.09 1.97 11.33
CA ASP A 147 -1.96 2.49 9.97
C ASP A 147 -2.53 1.53 8.90
N ALA A 148 -2.58 0.23 9.16
CA ALA A 148 -3.22 -0.70 8.24
C ALA A 148 -4.74 -0.48 8.15
N TYR A 149 -5.40 -0.15 9.27
CA TYR A 149 -6.83 0.15 9.28
C TYR A 149 -7.16 1.44 8.53
N ILE A 150 -6.41 2.53 8.79
CA ILE A 150 -6.67 3.81 8.14
C ILE A 150 -6.45 3.73 6.63
N PHE A 151 -5.40 3.05 6.16
CA PHE A 151 -5.16 2.88 4.73
C PHE A 151 -6.18 1.92 4.10
N ARG A 152 -6.62 0.89 4.82
CA ARG A 152 -7.70 0.02 4.35
C ARG A 152 -9.01 0.77 4.20
N ALA A 153 -9.35 1.64 5.16
CA ALA A 153 -10.52 2.51 5.09
C ALA A 153 -10.46 3.47 3.89
N ARG A 154 -9.32 4.13 3.70
CA ARG A 154 -9.09 5.02 2.54
C ARG A 154 -9.19 4.28 1.20
N THR A 155 -8.69 3.05 1.14
CA THR A 155 -8.80 2.19 -0.05
C THR A 155 -10.26 1.88 -0.36
N ASN A 156 -11.05 1.56 0.66
CA ASN A 156 -12.48 1.29 0.49
C ASN A 156 -13.29 2.57 0.17
N ASN A 157 -12.82 3.74 0.59
CA ASN A 157 -13.39 5.01 0.17
C ASN A 157 -13.20 5.25 -1.35
N LEU A 158 -12.05 4.87 -1.91
CA LEU A 158 -11.83 4.92 -3.36
C LEU A 158 -12.64 3.85 -4.13
N LEU A 159 -12.99 2.76 -3.47
CA LEU A 159 -13.88 1.71 -4.00
C LEU A 159 -15.37 2.04 -3.82
N GLU A 160 -15.70 3.18 -3.19
CA GLU A 160 -17.07 3.61 -2.89
C GLU A 160 -17.89 2.57 -2.10
N ASN A 161 -17.23 1.87 -1.18
CA ASN A 161 -17.83 0.82 -0.36
C ASN A 161 -18.16 1.33 1.04
N ASP A 162 -19.36 1.92 1.20
CA ASP A 162 -19.81 2.56 2.45
C ASP A 162 -19.74 1.64 3.67
N GLU A 163 -20.09 0.37 3.53
CA GLU A 163 -20.01 -0.60 4.62
C GLU A 163 -18.58 -0.77 5.14
N MET A 164 -17.63 -0.92 4.21
CA MET A 164 -16.23 -1.10 4.58
C MET A 164 -15.56 0.20 5.02
N ILE A 165 -16.00 1.36 4.51
CA ILE A 165 -15.60 2.68 5.01
C ILE A 165 -15.93 2.77 6.49
N ILE A 166 -17.19 2.56 6.87
CA ILE A 166 -17.66 2.62 8.24
C ILE A 166 -16.86 1.64 9.12
N LYS A 167 -16.76 0.38 8.67
CA LYS A 167 -16.08 -0.68 9.41
C LYS A 167 -14.63 -0.35 9.73
N TYR A 168 -13.83 0.01 8.72
CA TYR A 168 -12.39 0.14 8.92
C TYR A 168 -11.99 1.47 9.56
N TYR A 169 -12.72 2.56 9.33
CA TYR A 169 -12.51 3.78 10.10
C TYR A 169 -12.92 3.61 11.57
N GLN A 170 -14.02 2.89 11.86
CA GLN A 170 -14.38 2.60 13.24
C GLN A 170 -13.31 1.73 13.92
N GLN A 171 -12.83 0.68 13.26
CA GLN A 171 -11.75 -0.15 13.79
C GLN A 171 -10.45 0.65 14.02
N TYR A 172 -10.13 1.61 13.14
CA TYR A 172 -9.02 2.52 13.39
C TYR A 172 -9.20 3.32 14.69
N ILE A 173 -10.40 3.90 14.86
CA ILE A 173 -10.74 4.65 16.09
C ILE A 173 -10.59 3.76 17.32
N ASP A 174 -11.15 2.55 17.28
CA ASP A 174 -11.12 1.60 18.39
C ASP A 174 -9.70 1.19 18.78
N VAL A 175 -8.85 0.85 17.79
CA VAL A 175 -7.45 0.47 18.00
C VAL A 175 -6.64 1.61 18.60
N VAL A 176 -6.86 2.85 18.15
CA VAL A 176 -6.14 4.00 18.67
C VAL A 176 -6.64 4.36 20.06
N THR A 177 -7.95 4.34 20.30
CA THR A 177 -8.55 4.61 21.62
C THR A 177 -8.03 3.62 22.66
N ALA A 178 -7.88 2.34 22.29
CA ALA A 178 -7.33 1.32 23.17
C ALA A 178 -5.87 1.56 23.58
N LYS A 179 -5.13 2.41 22.84
CA LYS A 179 -3.74 2.81 23.19
C LYS A 179 -3.68 3.93 24.24
N GLY A 180 -4.81 4.55 24.55
CA GLY A 180 -4.94 5.55 25.60
C GLY A 180 -4.77 7.01 25.13
N GLU A 181 -4.93 7.91 26.10
CA GLU A 181 -5.03 9.36 25.86
C GLU A 181 -3.77 9.95 25.25
N GLU A 182 -2.59 9.45 25.62
CA GLU A 182 -1.32 9.93 25.06
C GLU A 182 -1.23 9.72 23.54
N GLU A 183 -1.68 8.56 23.05
CA GLU A 183 -1.73 8.29 21.61
C GLU A 183 -2.78 9.18 20.92
N MET A 184 -3.96 9.32 21.54
CA MET A 184 -5.06 10.11 20.99
C MET A 184 -4.73 11.62 20.93
N ALA A 185 -3.91 12.11 21.84
CA ALA A 185 -3.48 13.52 21.88
C ALA A 185 -2.51 13.91 20.76
N LYS A 186 -1.90 12.95 20.07
CA LYS A 186 -0.95 13.24 18.99
C LYS A 186 -1.63 13.99 17.84
N PRO A 187 -1.07 15.11 17.33
CA PRO A 187 -1.69 15.89 16.26
C PRO A 187 -2.03 15.09 15.01
N ALA A 188 -1.13 14.18 14.60
CA ALA A 188 -1.35 13.30 13.46
C ALA A 188 -2.52 12.32 13.67
N VAL A 189 -2.74 11.86 14.89
CA VAL A 189 -3.86 10.99 15.25
C VAL A 189 -5.16 11.78 15.26
N LYS A 190 -5.15 13.00 15.83
CA LYS A 190 -6.31 13.90 15.82
C LYS A 190 -6.78 14.17 14.37
N THR A 191 -5.86 14.44 13.46
CA THR A 191 -6.18 14.63 12.03
C THR A 191 -6.85 13.38 11.44
N LYS A 192 -6.34 12.18 11.75
CA LYS A 192 -6.93 10.93 11.30
C LYS A 192 -8.28 10.64 11.93
N PHE A 193 -8.54 11.06 13.17
CA PHE A 193 -9.87 10.97 13.79
C PHE A 193 -10.87 11.88 13.07
N ILE A 194 -10.50 13.15 12.78
CA ILE A 194 -11.33 14.06 11.99
C ILE A 194 -11.68 13.47 10.64
N GLU A 195 -10.68 12.92 9.92
CA GLU A 195 -10.89 12.21 8.67
C GLU A 195 -11.88 11.05 8.84
N SER A 196 -11.67 10.21 9.86
CA SER A 196 -12.49 9.03 10.13
C SER A 196 -13.94 9.41 10.41
N TYR A 197 -14.18 10.40 11.28
CA TYR A 197 -15.53 10.84 11.59
C TYR A 197 -16.23 11.47 10.38
N ASN A 198 -15.53 12.26 9.58
CA ASN A 198 -16.09 12.82 8.36
C ASN A 198 -16.45 11.75 7.35
N ALA A 199 -15.60 10.75 7.14
CA ALA A 199 -15.85 9.65 6.20
C ALA A 199 -17.03 8.78 6.66
N ILE A 200 -17.10 8.43 7.94
CA ILE A 200 -18.21 7.65 8.49
C ILE A 200 -19.52 8.46 8.41
N GLY A 201 -19.48 9.75 8.74
CA GLY A 201 -20.64 10.65 8.62
C GLY A 201 -21.15 10.73 7.18
N ALA A 202 -20.26 10.82 6.20
CA ALA A 202 -20.62 10.83 4.80
C ALA A 202 -21.24 9.50 4.34
N ALA A 203 -20.67 8.37 4.75
CA ALA A 203 -21.19 7.04 4.41
C ALA A 203 -22.60 6.81 4.99
N TYR A 204 -22.93 7.40 6.16
CA TYR A 204 -24.28 7.34 6.71
C TYR A 204 -25.26 8.38 6.14
N ALA A 205 -24.80 9.40 5.42
CA ALA A 205 -25.63 10.56 5.05
C ALA A 205 -26.93 10.19 4.32
N ASN A 206 -26.90 9.15 3.49
CA ASN A 206 -28.07 8.70 2.72
C ASN A 206 -28.87 7.58 3.41
N THR A 207 -28.31 6.88 4.38
CA THR A 207 -28.91 5.69 5.00
C THR A 207 -29.36 5.92 6.43
N ASP A 208 -28.63 6.73 7.21
CA ASP A 208 -28.93 7.04 8.62
C ASP A 208 -28.49 8.46 8.96
N LYS A 209 -29.39 9.41 8.73
CA LYS A 209 -29.11 10.83 9.01
C LYS A 209 -28.80 11.12 10.49
N VAL A 210 -29.29 10.33 11.41
CA VAL A 210 -29.05 10.51 12.85
C VAL A 210 -27.58 10.20 13.14
N LYS A 211 -27.09 9.05 12.67
CA LYS A 211 -25.68 8.69 12.79
C LYS A 211 -24.78 9.64 12.02
N ALA A 212 -25.17 10.04 10.81
CA ALA A 212 -24.40 11.04 10.06
C ALA A 212 -24.18 12.33 10.86
N LYS A 213 -25.24 12.87 11.46
CA LYS A 213 -25.15 14.07 12.32
C LYS A 213 -24.27 13.84 13.57
N GLU A 214 -24.37 12.66 14.19
CA GLU A 214 -23.52 12.29 15.33
C GLU A 214 -22.02 12.35 14.96
N TYR A 215 -21.63 11.70 13.84
CA TYR A 215 -20.23 11.65 13.44
C TYR A 215 -19.69 13.03 13.01
N PHE A 216 -20.46 13.82 12.26
CA PHE A 216 -20.06 15.20 11.97
C PHE A 216 -19.98 16.06 13.24
N GLY A 217 -20.82 15.81 14.25
CA GLY A 217 -20.72 16.43 15.56
C GLY A 217 -19.40 16.08 16.28
N LYS A 218 -18.96 14.82 16.21
CA LYS A 218 -17.65 14.39 16.73
C LYS A 218 -16.49 15.09 16.01
N THR A 219 -16.61 15.32 14.69
CA THR A 219 -15.63 16.13 13.95
C THR A 219 -15.55 17.56 14.53
N LEU A 220 -16.71 18.22 14.70
CA LEU A 220 -16.74 19.60 15.21
C LEU A 220 -16.30 19.72 16.69
N ALA A 221 -16.43 18.66 17.47
CA ALA A 221 -15.87 18.62 18.83
C ALA A 221 -14.33 18.62 18.82
N LEU A 222 -13.70 18.03 17.80
CA LEU A 222 -12.24 18.05 17.64
C LEU A 222 -11.74 19.29 16.87
N ASP A 223 -12.50 19.75 15.89
CA ASP A 223 -12.19 20.87 15.01
C ASP A 223 -13.44 21.71 14.77
N PRO A 224 -13.73 22.72 15.65
CA PRO A 224 -14.93 23.54 15.55
C PRO A 224 -15.04 24.37 14.26
N LEU A 225 -13.94 24.54 13.53
CA LEU A 225 -13.89 25.29 12.27
C LEU A 225 -13.91 24.38 11.03
N ASN A 226 -14.24 23.11 11.20
CA ASN A 226 -14.26 22.16 10.08
C ASN A 226 -15.39 22.46 9.10
N ASP A 227 -15.03 23.06 7.97
CA ASP A 227 -16.00 23.47 6.94
C ASP A 227 -16.79 22.31 6.37
N TYR A 228 -16.13 21.15 6.13
CA TYR A 228 -16.80 19.98 5.57
C TYR A 228 -17.92 19.48 6.48
N ALA A 229 -17.65 19.27 7.77
CA ALA A 229 -18.64 18.82 8.74
C ALA A 229 -19.77 19.85 8.90
N THR A 230 -19.44 21.16 8.93
CA THR A 230 -20.41 22.25 9.04
C THR A 230 -21.37 22.28 7.84
N GLN A 231 -20.85 22.16 6.64
CA GLN A 231 -21.67 22.15 5.42
C GLN A 231 -22.52 20.89 5.32
N SER A 232 -21.94 19.73 5.65
CA SER A 232 -22.65 18.44 5.64
C SER A 232 -23.83 18.45 6.61
N LEU A 233 -23.68 19.00 7.82
CA LEU A 233 -24.77 19.12 8.77
C LEU A 233 -25.92 20.03 8.28
N LYS A 234 -25.61 21.07 7.51
CA LYS A 234 -26.64 21.95 6.90
C LYS A 234 -27.45 21.19 5.84
N LEU A 235 -26.83 20.29 5.10
CA LEU A 235 -27.51 19.48 4.04
C LEU A 235 -28.36 18.34 4.63
N LEU A 236 -28.09 17.90 5.83
CA LEU A 236 -28.82 16.82 6.53
C LEU A 236 -30.09 17.28 7.26
N LYS A 237 -30.51 18.50 7.01
CA LYS A 237 -31.74 19.06 7.63
C LYS A 237 -33.01 18.32 7.21
#